data_5d90fe2947f5714e04a540e5309b0e58
#
_entry.id   5d90fe2947f5714e04a540e5309b0e58
#
_cell.length_a   1.000
_cell.length_b   1.000
_cell.length_c   1.000
_cell.angle_alpha   90.00
_cell.angle_beta   90.00
_cell.angle_gamma   90.00
#
_symmetry.space_group_name_H-M   'P 1'
#
loop_
_entity.id
_entity.type
_entity.pdbx_description
1 polymer ?
#
loop_
_entity_poly.entity_id
_entity_poly.type
_entity_poly.pdbx_seq_one_letter_code
_entity_poly.pdbx_strand_id
1 'polypeptide(L)'
;MSKTIRMQSALAAIILLSGAMGFAQSGEATYKAKCAMCHGAQGTPNPGIAKNMGVKPASDPSVKSLSEAEMIAITTNGKAKMPAYKSKLSDVEIKASVEYFRTFAK
;
A
#
# COMPACT_ATOMS: atom_id res chain seq x y z
N MET A 1 -47.65 21.51 -4.05
CA MET A 1 -47.46 20.28 -3.26
C MET A 1 -46.48 19.30 -3.85
N SER A 2 -45.90 19.51 -4.99
CA SER A 2 -44.92 18.62 -5.62
C SER A 2 -43.45 19.04 -5.45
N LYS A 3 -43.18 20.09 -4.67
CA LYS A 3 -41.80 20.63 -4.54
C LYS A 3 -40.94 19.99 -3.47
N THR A 4 -41.48 19.11 -2.62
CA THR A 4 -40.79 18.49 -1.49
C THR A 4 -40.10 17.16 -1.80
N ILE A 5 -40.38 16.56 -2.95
CA ILE A 5 -39.85 15.23 -3.31
C ILE A 5 -38.48 15.28 -4.02
N ARG A 6 -38.12 16.49 -4.55
CA ARG A 6 -36.87 16.60 -5.34
C ARG A 6 -35.60 16.83 -4.55
N MET A 7 -35.67 17.08 -3.24
CA MET A 7 -34.48 17.34 -2.42
C MET A 7 -33.84 16.10 -1.78
N GLN A 8 -34.55 14.97 -1.76
CA GLN A 8 -34.05 13.77 -1.13
C GLN A 8 -33.11 12.94 -2.02
N SER A 9 -33.17 13.12 -3.33
CA SER A 9 -32.35 12.35 -4.28
C SER A 9 -30.91 12.84 -4.39
N ALA A 10 -30.64 14.12 -4.07
CA ALA A 10 -29.31 14.71 -4.20
C ALA A 10 -28.34 14.33 -3.08
N LEU A 11 -28.86 14.01 -1.88
CA LEU A 11 -28.03 13.66 -0.72
C LEU A 11 -27.46 12.24 -0.79
N ALA A 12 -28.15 11.30 -1.44
CA ALA A 12 -27.69 9.93 -1.59
C ALA A 12 -26.50 9.80 -2.54
N ALA A 13 -26.38 10.67 -3.56
CA ALA A 13 -25.28 10.65 -4.52
C ALA A 13 -23.96 11.13 -3.92
N ILE A 14 -23.97 12.03 -2.93
CA ILE A 14 -22.78 12.58 -2.28
C ILE A 14 -22.13 11.54 -1.36
N ILE A 15 -22.93 10.69 -0.69
CA ILE A 15 -22.43 9.63 0.21
C ILE A 15 -21.71 8.53 -0.58
N LEU A 16 -22.16 8.20 -1.78
CA LEU A 16 -21.51 7.20 -2.65
C LEU A 16 -20.15 7.65 -3.17
N LEU A 17 -19.97 8.94 -3.45
CA LEU A 17 -18.70 9.51 -3.90
C LEU A 17 -17.65 9.54 -2.78
N SER A 18 -18.03 9.76 -1.54
CA SER A 18 -17.13 9.74 -0.39
C SER A 18 -16.58 8.34 -0.10
N GLY A 19 -17.38 7.29 -0.30
CA GLY A 19 -16.95 5.89 -0.12
C GLY A 19 -15.93 5.43 -1.16
N ALA A 20 -16.04 5.90 -2.41
CA ALA A 20 -15.12 5.53 -3.48
C ALA A 20 -13.72 6.15 -3.29
N MET A 21 -13.61 7.37 -2.73
CA MET A 21 -12.33 8.04 -2.49
C MET A 21 -11.51 7.39 -1.38
N GLY A 22 -12.13 6.74 -0.39
CA GLY A 22 -11.45 6.04 0.70
C GLY A 22 -10.67 4.81 0.25
N PHE A 23 -11.11 4.12 -0.81
CA PHE A 23 -10.41 2.94 -1.34
C PHE A 23 -9.17 3.30 -2.17
N ALA A 24 -9.15 4.44 -2.85
CA ALA A 24 -8.06 4.84 -3.74
C ALA A 24 -6.76 5.19 -2.98
N GLN A 25 -6.85 5.50 -1.68
CA GLN A 25 -5.70 5.96 -0.88
C GLN A 25 -5.10 4.88 0.03
N SER A 26 -5.69 3.67 0.08
CA SER A 26 -5.29 2.65 1.05
C SER A 26 -3.86 2.12 0.86
N GLY A 27 -3.37 2.00 -0.38
CA GLY A 27 -2.02 1.51 -0.67
C GLY A 27 -0.94 2.44 -0.15
N GLU A 28 -1.04 3.73 -0.45
CA GLU A 28 -0.12 4.74 0.05
C GLU A 28 -0.18 4.85 1.57
N ALA A 29 -1.37 4.94 2.15
CA ALA A 29 -1.54 5.07 3.59
C ALA A 29 -0.99 3.84 4.33
N THR A 30 -1.27 2.64 3.85
CA THR A 30 -0.78 1.40 4.45
C THR A 30 0.74 1.30 4.35
N TYR A 31 1.31 1.65 3.18
CA TYR A 31 2.76 1.66 2.99
C TYR A 31 3.44 2.61 3.97
N LYS A 32 2.96 3.83 4.09
CA LYS A 32 3.52 4.83 5.01
C LYS A 32 3.44 4.38 6.47
N ALA A 33 2.35 3.73 6.85
CA ALA A 33 2.14 3.28 8.22
C ALA A 33 2.94 2.02 8.59
N LYS A 34 3.10 1.07 7.66
CA LYS A 34 3.62 -0.28 7.96
C LYS A 34 4.93 -0.64 7.28
N CYS A 35 5.27 -0.02 6.18
CA CYS A 35 6.38 -0.42 5.33
C CYS A 35 7.53 0.59 5.31
N ALA A 36 7.21 1.87 5.37
CA ALA A 36 8.18 2.95 5.19
C ALA A 36 9.28 2.98 6.26
N MET A 37 9.03 2.48 7.46
CA MET A 37 10.02 2.43 8.53
C MET A 37 11.28 1.68 8.08
N CYS A 38 11.13 0.58 7.36
CA CYS A 38 12.25 -0.22 6.86
C CYS A 38 12.58 0.12 5.41
N HIS A 39 11.57 0.26 4.55
CA HIS A 39 11.78 0.46 3.12
C HIS A 39 11.99 1.92 2.70
N GLY A 40 11.76 2.86 3.61
CA GLY A 40 11.87 4.30 3.32
C GLY A 40 10.58 4.86 2.72
N ALA A 41 10.35 6.16 2.90
CA ALA A 41 9.14 6.83 2.42
C ALA A 41 9.02 6.79 0.89
N GLN A 42 10.14 6.67 0.18
CA GLN A 42 10.21 6.65 -1.29
C GLN A 42 10.92 5.38 -1.80
N GLY A 43 10.86 4.30 -1.04
CA GLY A 43 11.46 3.02 -1.45
C GLY A 43 12.98 2.94 -1.31
N THR A 44 13.60 3.91 -0.63
CA THR A 44 15.04 3.90 -0.32
C THR A 44 15.21 3.90 1.18
N PRO A 45 15.73 2.79 1.77
CA PRO A 45 15.93 2.72 3.22
C PRO A 45 17.04 3.66 3.69
N ASN A 46 16.98 4.09 4.95
CA ASN A 46 18.11 4.82 5.50
C ASN A 46 19.32 3.89 5.62
N PRO A 47 20.57 4.44 5.66
CA PRO A 47 21.78 3.61 5.65
C PRO A 47 21.88 2.61 6.82
N GLY A 48 21.41 2.99 8.00
CA GLY A 48 21.44 2.11 9.17
C GLY A 48 20.51 0.92 9.01
N ILE A 49 19.31 1.13 8.54
CA ILE A 49 18.34 0.05 8.28
C ILE A 49 18.84 -0.83 7.13
N ALA A 50 19.35 -0.24 6.06
CA ALA A 50 19.91 -1.01 4.94
C ALA A 50 21.02 -1.97 5.40
N LYS A 51 21.93 -1.47 6.22
CA LYS A 51 23.05 -2.24 6.73
C LYS A 51 22.62 -3.32 7.73
N ASN A 52 21.81 -2.95 8.71
CA ASN A 52 21.47 -3.84 9.83
C ASN A 52 20.38 -4.86 9.47
N MET A 53 19.48 -4.52 8.58
CA MET A 53 18.34 -5.35 8.21
C MET A 53 18.46 -5.94 6.81
N GLY A 54 19.46 -5.55 6.04
CA GLY A 54 19.65 -6.05 4.69
C GLY A 54 18.58 -5.56 3.71
N VAL A 55 17.98 -4.41 3.97
CA VAL A 55 16.93 -3.84 3.11
C VAL A 55 17.57 -3.15 1.92
N LYS A 56 17.17 -3.54 0.72
CA LYS A 56 17.64 -2.95 -0.53
C LYS A 56 16.63 -1.93 -1.05
N PRO A 57 17.10 -0.88 -1.77
CA PRO A 57 16.18 0.09 -2.36
C PRO A 57 15.30 -0.55 -3.45
N ALA A 58 14.13 0.01 -3.68
CA ALA A 58 13.22 -0.45 -4.72
C ALA A 58 13.85 -0.47 -6.12
N SER A 59 14.82 0.41 -6.35
CA SER A 59 15.56 0.51 -7.62
C SER A 59 16.67 -0.53 -7.80
N ASP A 60 16.99 -1.32 -6.76
CA ASP A 60 18.02 -2.36 -6.87
C ASP A 60 17.57 -3.41 -7.89
N PRO A 61 18.49 -3.86 -8.79
CA PRO A 61 18.13 -4.85 -9.81
C PRO A 61 17.50 -6.13 -9.27
N SER A 62 17.95 -6.61 -8.11
CA SER A 62 17.39 -7.81 -7.48
C SER A 62 15.96 -7.61 -7.00
N VAL A 63 15.58 -6.38 -6.67
CA VAL A 63 14.21 -6.03 -6.26
C VAL A 63 13.35 -5.79 -7.50
N LYS A 64 13.87 -5.06 -8.49
CA LYS A 64 13.15 -4.79 -9.73
C LYS A 64 12.80 -6.05 -10.52
N SER A 65 13.61 -7.09 -10.40
CA SER A 65 13.36 -8.37 -11.09
C SER A 65 12.25 -9.20 -10.47
N LEU A 66 11.81 -8.88 -9.25
CA LEU A 66 10.71 -9.58 -8.61
C LEU A 66 9.37 -9.17 -9.25
N SER A 67 8.53 -10.17 -9.51
CA SER A 67 7.16 -9.91 -9.97
C SER A 67 6.30 -9.37 -8.83
N GLU A 68 5.17 -8.76 -9.16
CA GLU A 68 4.20 -8.32 -8.17
C GLU A 68 3.74 -9.48 -7.30
N ALA A 69 3.45 -10.65 -7.91
CA ALA A 69 3.02 -11.84 -7.18
C ALA A 69 4.09 -12.32 -6.18
N GLU A 70 5.37 -12.30 -6.58
CA GLU A 70 6.48 -12.64 -5.68
C GLU A 70 6.59 -11.68 -4.51
N MET A 71 6.45 -10.38 -4.76
CA MET A 71 6.47 -9.36 -3.71
C MET A 71 5.28 -9.51 -2.74
N ILE A 72 4.10 -9.84 -3.26
CA ILE A 72 2.92 -10.11 -2.44
C ILE A 72 3.17 -11.32 -1.55
N ALA A 73 3.73 -12.40 -2.10
CA ALA A 73 4.04 -13.61 -1.34
C ALA A 73 5.07 -13.34 -0.22
N ILE A 74 6.10 -12.57 -0.51
CA ILE A 74 7.12 -12.19 0.48
C ILE A 74 6.49 -11.34 1.59
N THR A 75 5.63 -10.40 1.25
CA THR A 75 4.97 -9.54 2.24
C THR A 75 3.99 -10.34 3.09
N THR A 76 3.25 -11.25 2.47
CA THR A 76 2.28 -12.10 3.16
C THR A 76 2.95 -13.04 4.16
N ASN A 77 4.01 -13.72 3.74
CA ASN A 77 4.63 -14.81 4.49
C ASN A 77 5.91 -14.41 5.22
N GLY A 78 6.50 -13.26 4.89
CA GLY A 78 7.78 -12.83 5.41
C GLY A 78 8.96 -13.49 4.70
N LYS A 79 10.14 -12.92 4.86
CA LYS A 79 11.39 -13.47 4.34
C LYS A 79 12.56 -12.84 5.08
N ALA A 80 13.49 -13.67 5.58
CA ALA A 80 14.63 -13.20 6.35
C ALA A 80 14.18 -12.29 7.52
N LYS A 81 14.67 -11.06 7.60
CA LYS A 81 14.29 -10.13 8.67
C LYS A 81 12.97 -9.39 8.41
N MET A 82 12.39 -9.54 7.23
CA MET A 82 11.08 -8.97 6.92
C MET A 82 9.98 -9.83 7.56
N PRO A 83 9.16 -9.26 8.45
CA PRO A 83 8.09 -10.03 9.10
C PRO A 83 6.94 -10.35 8.14
N ALA A 84 6.15 -11.36 8.49
CA ALA A 84 4.95 -11.73 7.77
C ALA A 84 3.80 -10.78 8.14
N TYR A 85 3.04 -10.34 7.15
CA TYR A 85 1.93 -9.41 7.36
C TYR A 85 0.54 -10.01 7.22
N LYS A 86 0.44 -11.33 6.95
CA LYS A 86 -0.85 -12.00 6.74
C LYS A 86 -1.83 -11.88 7.91
N SER A 87 -1.32 -11.73 9.14
CA SER A 87 -2.16 -11.57 10.34
C SER A 87 -2.41 -10.10 10.69
N LYS A 88 -1.73 -9.15 10.02
CA LYS A 88 -1.78 -7.72 10.33
C LYS A 88 -2.50 -6.92 9.27
N LEU A 89 -2.48 -7.37 8.02
CA LEU A 89 -3.06 -6.69 6.87
C LEU A 89 -3.91 -7.66 6.07
N SER A 90 -4.95 -7.15 5.43
CA SER A 90 -5.76 -7.93 4.49
C SER A 90 -4.99 -8.17 3.18
N ASP A 91 -5.44 -9.13 2.38
CA ASP A 91 -4.85 -9.39 1.07
C ASP A 91 -4.92 -8.17 0.16
N VAL A 92 -6.02 -7.42 0.23
CA VAL A 92 -6.22 -6.19 -0.55
C VAL A 92 -5.23 -5.11 -0.12
N GLU A 93 -5.01 -4.95 1.18
CA GLU A 93 -4.04 -3.97 1.71
C GLU A 93 -2.61 -4.34 1.33
N ILE A 94 -2.25 -5.62 1.40
CA ILE A 94 -0.92 -6.11 1.00
C ILE A 94 -0.69 -5.82 -0.48
N LYS A 95 -1.64 -6.20 -1.34
CA LYS A 95 -1.54 -5.95 -2.78
C LYS A 95 -1.40 -4.47 -3.09
N ALA A 96 -2.22 -3.63 -2.49
CA ALA A 96 -2.18 -2.18 -2.70
C ALA A 96 -0.84 -1.58 -2.25
N SER A 97 -0.28 -2.05 -1.12
CA SER A 97 1.01 -1.60 -0.62
C SER A 97 2.16 -2.02 -1.53
N VAL A 98 2.13 -3.23 -2.06
CA VAL A 98 3.12 -3.72 -3.04
C VAL A 98 3.05 -2.89 -4.33
N GLU A 99 1.85 -2.63 -4.84
CA GLU A 99 1.67 -1.80 -6.02
C GLU A 99 2.25 -0.39 -5.80
N TYR A 100 2.02 0.19 -4.64
CA TYR A 100 2.58 1.49 -4.28
C TYR A 100 4.11 1.46 -4.21
N PHE A 101 4.68 0.45 -3.54
CA PHE A 101 6.13 0.27 -3.48
C PHE A 101 6.76 0.14 -4.86
N ARG A 102 6.13 -0.58 -5.76
CA ARG A 102 6.63 -0.78 -7.13
C ARG A 102 6.70 0.51 -7.94
N THR A 103 5.97 1.54 -7.57
CA THR A 103 6.06 2.85 -8.24
C THR A 103 7.42 3.50 -8.04
N PHE A 104 8.17 3.10 -7.01
CA PHE A 104 9.52 3.62 -6.75
C PHE A 104 10.62 2.88 -7.50
N ALA A 105 10.30 1.78 -8.16
CA ALA A 105 11.26 0.94 -8.88
C ALA A 105 11.52 1.46 -10.30
N LYS A 106 12.01 2.69 -10.42
CA LYS A 106 12.30 3.31 -11.72
C LYS A 106 13.78 3.47 -11.94
#